data_dd1a22751012cc8b3e920495c2e50bf9
#
_entry.id   dd1a22751012cc8b3e920495c2e50bf9
#
_cell.length_a   1.000
_cell.length_b   1.000
_cell.length_c   1.000
_cell.angle_alpha   90.00
_cell.angle_beta   90.00
_cell.angle_gamma   90.00
#
_symmetry.space_group_name_H-M   'P 1'
#
loop_
_entity.id
_entity.type
_entity.pdbx_description
1 polymer ?
#
loop_
_entity_poly.entity_id
_entity_poly.type
_entity_poly.pdbx_seq_one_letter_code
_entity_poly.pdbx_strand_id
1 'polypeptide(L)'
;MANGRRVRQDPRIFGPPPVTVEVPLLQVGAGLADYEDLGRYVGALRNPRGLHMTLLHLGVAEELSQDVARWTKDVTGSELVLRRVASWLDELPILEAFSGSSQRLIALGGGGVSGLDVDVPQHVFEYQVSLIQALHELLDDLLVDNIDDFILSSPALGFRSPRWLPHVAIGRPMDRERGPWEISPLPLEFGASRIRNRQTLPPAPTG
;
A
#
# COMPACT_ATOMS: atom_id res chain seq x y z
N MET A 1 -43.74 5.94 -12.14
CA MET A 1 -43.33 5.64 -10.75
C MET A 1 -42.24 4.59 -10.82
N ALA A 2 -40.98 5.00 -10.75
CA ALA A 2 -39.83 4.10 -10.81
C ALA A 2 -39.29 3.89 -9.41
N ASN A 3 -39.47 2.68 -8.89
CA ASN A 3 -38.97 2.24 -7.60
C ASN A 3 -37.45 2.04 -7.66
N GLY A 4 -36.70 3.03 -7.20
CA GLY A 4 -35.25 2.91 -7.01
C GLY A 4 -34.94 1.97 -5.86
N ARG A 5 -34.63 0.71 -6.16
CA ARG A 5 -34.02 -0.20 -5.19
C ARG A 5 -32.63 0.32 -4.82
N ARG A 6 -32.51 0.99 -3.67
CA ARG A 6 -31.22 1.16 -2.99
C ARG A 6 -30.70 -0.22 -2.62
N VAL A 7 -29.68 -0.68 -3.33
CA VAL A 7 -28.89 -1.83 -2.90
C VAL A 7 -28.22 -1.43 -1.59
N ARG A 8 -28.73 -1.96 -0.47
CA ARG A 8 -28.01 -1.89 0.82
C ARG A 8 -26.74 -2.69 0.64
N GLN A 9 -25.60 -2.03 0.57
CA GLN A 9 -24.29 -2.68 0.71
C GLN A 9 -24.23 -3.23 2.14
N ASP A 10 -24.11 -4.55 2.26
CA ASP A 10 -23.94 -5.24 3.53
C ASP A 10 -22.55 -4.88 4.08
N PRO A 11 -22.44 -4.21 5.26
CA PRO A 11 -21.15 -3.83 5.83
C PRO A 11 -20.28 -5.01 6.28
N ARG A 12 -20.75 -6.26 6.13
CA ARG A 12 -20.06 -7.48 6.55
C ARG A 12 -19.15 -8.10 5.48
N ILE A 13 -19.02 -7.48 4.30
CA ILE A 13 -18.21 -8.01 3.18
C ILE A 13 -16.76 -7.51 3.20
N PHE A 14 -16.43 -6.50 4.01
CA PHE A 14 -15.06 -6.00 4.14
C PHE A 14 -14.45 -6.54 5.44
N GLY A 15 -13.54 -7.50 5.30
CA GLY A 15 -12.65 -7.89 6.40
C GLY A 15 -11.88 -6.70 6.98
N PRO A 16 -11.14 -6.89 8.07
CA PRO A 16 -10.33 -5.82 8.64
C PRO A 16 -9.39 -5.24 7.57
N PRO A 17 -9.17 -3.91 7.57
CA PRO A 17 -8.38 -3.27 6.54
C PRO A 17 -6.89 -3.65 6.68
N PRO A 18 -6.16 -3.74 5.54
CA PRO A 18 -4.74 -4.06 5.57
C PRO A 18 -3.92 -2.93 6.20
N VAL A 19 -2.84 -3.30 6.87
CA VAL A 19 -1.81 -2.38 7.38
C VAL A 19 -0.81 -2.10 6.28
N THR A 20 -0.51 -0.83 6.05
CA THR A 20 0.47 -0.39 5.05
C THR A 20 1.34 0.74 5.57
N VAL A 21 2.59 0.78 5.10
CA VAL A 21 3.43 1.99 5.16
C VAL A 21 3.22 2.73 3.86
N GLU A 22 2.79 3.98 3.91
CA GLU A 22 2.42 4.76 2.74
C GLU A 22 2.86 6.22 2.87
N VAL A 23 2.96 6.92 1.74
CA VAL A 23 3.08 8.38 1.67
C VAL A 23 1.82 8.96 1.04
N PRO A 24 1.15 9.94 1.69
CA PRO A 24 -0.01 10.59 1.11
C PRO A 24 0.40 11.47 -0.07
N LEU A 25 -0.37 11.46 -1.15
CA LEU A 25 -0.25 12.43 -2.23
C LEU A 25 -0.98 13.70 -1.81
N LEU A 26 -0.24 14.80 -1.68
CA LEU A 26 -0.75 16.09 -1.20
C LEU A 26 -1.20 16.99 -2.34
N GLN A 27 -0.46 16.97 -3.47
CA GLN A 27 -0.76 17.80 -4.63
C GLN A 27 -0.45 17.07 -5.92
N VAL A 28 -1.26 17.31 -6.92
CA VAL A 28 -1.13 16.83 -8.30
C VAL A 28 -1.09 18.04 -9.22
N GLY A 29 0.01 18.24 -9.94
CA GLY A 29 0.20 19.37 -10.83
C GLY A 29 0.04 20.72 -10.11
N ALA A 30 -0.59 21.67 -10.78
CA ALA A 30 -0.94 22.97 -10.20
C ALA A 30 -2.18 22.92 -9.29
N GLY A 31 -2.89 21.80 -9.25
CA GLY A 31 -4.05 21.64 -8.39
C GLY A 31 -5.11 20.67 -8.91
N LEU A 32 -6.35 20.88 -8.45
CA LEU A 32 -7.46 19.97 -8.71
C LEU A 32 -7.80 19.82 -10.21
N ALA A 33 -7.66 20.88 -10.98
CA ALA A 33 -7.93 20.84 -12.42
C ALA A 33 -7.03 19.86 -13.17
N ASP A 34 -5.74 19.82 -12.83
CA ASP A 34 -4.79 18.88 -13.45
C ASP A 34 -5.13 17.42 -13.08
N TYR A 35 -5.63 17.21 -11.86
CA TYR A 35 -6.12 15.89 -11.46
C TYR A 35 -7.39 15.48 -12.22
N GLU A 36 -8.35 16.40 -12.38
CA GLU A 36 -9.59 16.14 -13.11
C GLU A 36 -9.35 15.87 -14.59
N ASP A 37 -8.31 16.45 -15.19
CA ASP A 37 -7.88 16.19 -16.55
C ASP A 37 -7.51 14.72 -16.80
N LEU A 38 -7.10 13.99 -15.78
CA LEU A 38 -6.87 12.54 -15.86
C LEU A 38 -8.17 11.76 -16.16
N GLY A 39 -9.34 12.38 -15.98
CA GLY A 39 -10.63 11.81 -16.38
C GLY A 39 -10.75 11.50 -17.88
N ARG A 40 -9.83 11.99 -18.72
CA ARG A 40 -9.72 11.58 -20.13
C ARG A 40 -9.29 10.13 -20.31
N TYR A 41 -8.57 9.59 -19.33
CA TYR A 41 -7.96 8.26 -19.36
C TYR A 41 -8.60 7.30 -18.35
N VAL A 42 -9.30 7.85 -17.34
CA VAL A 42 -9.78 7.09 -16.19
C VAL A 42 -11.29 7.25 -16.08
N GLY A 43 -12.03 6.17 -16.20
CA GLY A 43 -13.50 6.19 -16.21
C GLY A 43 -14.13 6.62 -14.87
N ALA A 44 -13.42 6.44 -13.75
CA ALA A 44 -13.84 6.93 -12.44
C ALA A 44 -12.61 7.22 -11.58
N LEU A 45 -12.32 8.52 -11.39
CA LEU A 45 -11.27 8.98 -10.51
C LEU A 45 -11.63 8.76 -9.02
N ARG A 46 -10.65 8.42 -8.22
CA ARG A 46 -10.77 8.38 -6.76
C ARG A 46 -10.78 9.78 -6.18
N ASN A 47 -11.25 9.91 -4.94
CA ASN A 47 -11.12 11.17 -4.23
C ASN A 47 -9.64 11.53 -4.05
N PRO A 48 -9.18 12.72 -4.49
CA PRO A 48 -7.78 13.11 -4.40
C PRO A 48 -7.24 13.12 -2.95
N ARG A 49 -8.08 13.44 -1.96
CA ARG A 49 -7.68 13.43 -0.54
C ARG A 49 -7.28 12.05 0.02
N GLY A 50 -7.62 10.99 -0.68
CA GLY A 50 -7.30 9.61 -0.28
C GLY A 50 -6.17 8.98 -1.06
N LEU A 51 -5.55 9.72 -1.99
CA LEU A 51 -4.46 9.21 -2.82
C LEU A 51 -3.18 9.04 -2.00
N HIS A 52 -2.48 7.97 -2.28
CA HIS A 52 -1.22 7.64 -1.62
C HIS A 52 -0.39 6.71 -2.49
N MET A 53 0.89 6.66 -2.24
CA MET A 53 1.79 5.64 -2.74
C MET A 53 2.12 4.67 -1.61
N THR A 54 1.97 3.38 -1.86
CA THR A 54 2.32 2.33 -0.89
C THR A 54 3.79 1.99 -0.99
N LEU A 55 4.50 2.04 0.13
CA LEU A 55 5.91 1.68 0.27
C LEU A 55 6.07 0.23 0.72
N LEU A 56 5.20 -0.21 1.65
CA LEU A 56 5.15 -1.59 2.14
C LEU A 56 3.71 -1.98 2.45
N HIS A 57 3.33 -3.19 2.06
CA HIS A 57 2.01 -3.76 2.35
C HIS A 57 2.17 -5.00 3.25
N LEU A 58 1.62 -4.94 4.45
CA LEU A 58 1.69 -6.04 5.43
C LEU A 58 0.44 -6.92 5.42
N GLY A 59 -0.60 -6.52 4.69
CA GLY A 59 -1.88 -7.22 4.72
C GLY A 59 -2.66 -7.01 6.00
N VAL A 60 -3.61 -7.89 6.24
CA VAL A 60 -4.39 -7.90 7.49
C VAL A 60 -3.51 -8.47 8.61
N ALA A 61 -3.39 -7.72 9.70
CA ALA A 61 -2.46 -8.06 10.77
C ALA A 61 -2.72 -9.44 11.41
N GLU A 62 -3.99 -9.79 11.60
CA GLU A 62 -4.41 -11.08 12.12
C GLU A 62 -4.06 -12.22 11.15
N GLU A 63 -4.21 -12.02 9.83
CA GLU A 63 -3.84 -13.01 8.82
C GLU A 63 -2.31 -13.20 8.80
N LEU A 64 -1.54 -12.11 8.84
CA LEU A 64 -0.07 -12.19 8.93
C LEU A 64 0.37 -12.96 10.18
N SER A 65 -0.25 -12.66 11.34
CA SER A 65 0.09 -13.35 12.57
C SER A 65 -0.19 -14.85 12.53
N GLN A 66 -1.28 -15.25 11.88
CA GLN A 66 -1.62 -16.65 11.67
C GLN A 66 -0.69 -17.32 10.66
N ASP A 67 -0.28 -16.60 9.60
CA ASP A 67 0.67 -17.11 8.62
C ASP A 67 2.03 -17.40 9.27
N VAL A 68 2.54 -16.48 10.09
CA VAL A 68 3.79 -16.68 10.85
C VAL A 68 3.66 -17.84 11.82
N ALA A 69 2.57 -17.90 12.62
CA ALA A 69 2.36 -18.98 13.57
C ALA A 69 2.35 -20.36 12.87
N ARG A 70 1.64 -20.48 11.74
CA ARG A 70 1.63 -21.72 10.95
C ARG A 70 3.00 -22.08 10.38
N TRP A 71 3.74 -21.09 9.88
CA TRP A 71 5.06 -21.30 9.30
C TRP A 71 6.06 -21.79 10.34
N THR A 72 6.05 -21.19 11.52
CA THR A 72 6.92 -21.58 12.66
C THR A 72 6.38 -22.78 13.45
N LYS A 73 5.30 -23.44 12.99
CA LYS A 73 4.65 -24.59 13.66
C LYS A 73 4.27 -24.26 15.12
N ASP A 74 3.69 -23.07 15.30
CA ASP A 74 3.25 -22.50 16.59
C ASP A 74 4.37 -22.26 17.62
N VAL A 75 5.64 -22.32 17.23
CA VAL A 75 6.76 -21.90 18.09
C VAL A 75 6.61 -20.42 18.43
N THR A 76 6.19 -19.61 17.44
CA THR A 76 5.86 -18.21 17.62
C THR A 76 4.35 -18.01 17.58
N GLY A 77 3.73 -17.78 18.73
CA GLY A 77 2.28 -17.60 18.82
C GLY A 77 1.79 -16.29 18.17
N SER A 78 0.59 -16.32 17.57
CA SER A 78 0.03 -15.18 16.82
C SER A 78 -0.08 -13.88 17.64
N GLU A 79 -0.35 -13.95 18.94
CA GLU A 79 -0.40 -12.77 19.80
C GLU A 79 0.98 -12.10 19.97
N LEU A 80 2.04 -12.90 20.07
CA LEU A 80 3.41 -12.37 20.09
C LEU A 80 3.75 -11.69 18.77
N VAL A 81 3.38 -12.30 17.65
CA VAL A 81 3.57 -11.70 16.31
C VAL A 81 2.90 -10.34 16.24
N LEU A 82 1.62 -10.23 16.62
CA LEU A 82 0.89 -8.95 16.60
C LEU A 82 1.57 -7.87 17.42
N ARG A 83 2.05 -8.19 18.62
CA ARG A 83 2.78 -7.23 19.46
C ARG A 83 4.11 -6.82 18.86
N ARG A 84 4.87 -7.77 18.29
CA ARG A 84 6.17 -7.48 17.67
C ARG A 84 6.00 -6.63 16.40
N VAL A 85 5.04 -6.95 15.54
CA VAL A 85 4.70 -6.12 14.37
C VAL A 85 4.28 -4.71 14.79
N ALA A 86 3.49 -4.59 15.86
CA ALA A 86 3.06 -3.30 16.38
C ALA A 86 4.25 -2.44 16.84
N SER A 87 5.15 -3.01 17.67
CA SER A 87 6.35 -2.33 18.16
C SER A 87 7.28 -1.93 17.01
N TRP A 88 7.55 -2.86 16.10
CA TRP A 88 8.38 -2.62 14.93
C TRP A 88 7.87 -1.48 14.06
N LEU A 89 6.56 -1.41 13.82
CA LEU A 89 5.98 -0.30 13.05
C LEU A 89 6.16 1.05 13.73
N ASP A 90 6.08 1.11 15.06
CA ASP A 90 6.26 2.34 15.82
C ASP A 90 7.74 2.80 15.87
N GLU A 91 8.68 1.90 15.59
CA GLU A 91 10.13 2.15 15.54
C GLU A 91 10.64 2.51 14.13
N LEU A 92 9.81 2.34 13.09
CA LEU A 92 10.22 2.66 11.72
C LEU A 92 10.59 4.14 11.58
N PRO A 93 11.70 4.46 10.91
CA PRO A 93 12.05 5.85 10.63
C PRO A 93 10.98 6.49 9.73
N ILE A 94 10.81 7.80 9.84
CA ILE A 94 9.89 8.56 9.00
C ILE A 94 10.63 8.97 7.72
N LEU A 95 10.07 8.65 6.56
CA LEU A 95 10.47 9.27 5.30
C LEU A 95 9.87 10.66 5.25
N GLU A 96 10.71 11.68 5.10
CA GLU A 96 10.27 13.06 4.96
C GLU A 96 9.49 13.30 3.66
N ALA A 97 8.74 14.40 3.62
CA ALA A 97 8.01 14.83 2.43
C ALA A 97 8.96 15.04 1.24
N PHE A 98 8.50 14.72 0.03
CA PHE A 98 9.30 14.82 -1.18
C PHE A 98 8.44 15.14 -2.39
N SER A 99 9.09 15.63 -3.45
CA SER A 99 8.49 15.84 -4.77
C SER A 99 8.86 14.69 -5.70
N GLY A 100 7.91 14.34 -6.57
CA GLY A 100 8.09 13.38 -7.65
C GLY A 100 7.41 13.86 -8.92
N SER A 101 7.36 13.01 -9.93
CA SER A 101 6.64 13.31 -11.17
C SER A 101 6.03 12.07 -11.80
N SER A 102 5.05 12.26 -12.67
CA SER A 102 4.51 11.19 -13.50
C SER A 102 4.37 11.65 -14.94
N GLN A 103 4.66 10.74 -15.85
CA GLN A 103 4.48 10.95 -17.29
C GLN A 103 3.69 9.81 -17.94
N ARG A 104 3.25 8.84 -17.13
CA ARG A 104 2.51 7.66 -17.64
C ARG A 104 1.41 7.22 -16.68
N LEU A 105 0.34 6.73 -17.29
CA LEU A 105 -0.66 5.92 -16.62
C LEU A 105 -0.41 4.45 -16.90
N ILE A 106 -0.51 3.64 -15.88
CA ILE A 106 -0.30 2.19 -15.93
C ILE A 106 -1.52 1.44 -15.43
N ALA A 107 -1.67 0.20 -15.90
CA ALA A 107 -2.69 -0.71 -15.42
C ALA A 107 -2.16 -1.54 -14.25
N LEU A 108 -2.88 -1.54 -13.15
CA LEU A 108 -2.57 -2.25 -11.92
C LEU A 108 -3.63 -3.34 -11.65
N GLY A 109 -3.28 -4.32 -10.81
CA GLY A 109 -4.22 -5.34 -10.36
C GLY A 109 -4.88 -6.11 -11.51
N GLY A 110 -4.10 -6.55 -12.49
CA GLY A 110 -4.61 -7.26 -13.66
C GLY A 110 -5.46 -6.41 -14.60
N GLY A 111 -5.32 -5.08 -14.55
CA GLY A 111 -6.05 -4.12 -15.38
C GLY A 111 -7.34 -3.60 -14.75
N GLY A 112 -7.59 -3.89 -13.48
CA GLY A 112 -8.78 -3.40 -12.77
C GLY A 112 -8.62 -1.99 -12.17
N VAL A 113 -7.40 -1.47 -12.12
CA VAL A 113 -7.08 -0.17 -11.53
C VAL A 113 -6.12 0.58 -12.44
N SER A 114 -6.35 1.87 -12.62
CA SER A 114 -5.40 2.79 -13.26
C SER A 114 -4.55 3.49 -12.19
N GLY A 115 -3.27 3.59 -12.44
CA GLY A 115 -2.33 4.28 -11.57
C GLY A 115 -1.40 5.22 -12.33
N LEU A 116 -0.93 6.24 -11.65
CA LEU A 116 0.21 7.04 -12.07
C LEU A 116 1.48 6.22 -11.84
N ASP A 117 2.32 6.06 -12.87
CA ASP A 117 3.69 5.59 -12.73
C ASP A 117 4.53 6.77 -12.24
N VAL A 118 5.20 6.64 -11.11
CA VAL A 118 5.83 7.78 -10.42
C VAL A 118 7.35 7.68 -10.47
N ASP A 119 7.97 8.71 -11.01
CA ASP A 119 9.40 8.93 -10.84
C ASP A 119 9.66 9.55 -9.46
N VAL A 120 10.38 8.83 -8.61
CA VAL A 120 10.71 9.27 -7.25
C VAL A 120 12.22 9.50 -7.09
N PRO A 121 12.63 10.38 -6.16
CA PRO A 121 14.05 10.56 -5.82
C PRO A 121 14.69 9.28 -5.29
N GLN A 122 16.01 9.16 -5.45
CA GLN A 122 16.79 7.98 -5.05
C GLN A 122 16.61 7.59 -3.58
N HIS A 123 16.55 8.58 -2.67
CA HIS A 123 16.37 8.31 -1.25
C HIS A 123 15.04 7.63 -0.90
N VAL A 124 14.00 7.78 -1.75
CA VAL A 124 12.72 7.08 -1.58
C VAL A 124 12.86 5.58 -1.91
N PHE A 125 13.64 5.25 -2.94
CA PHE A 125 14.02 3.85 -3.22
C PHE A 125 14.84 3.25 -2.09
N GLU A 126 15.83 3.99 -1.59
CA GLU A 126 16.66 3.55 -0.46
C GLU A 126 15.84 3.31 0.80
N TYR A 127 14.89 4.20 1.09
CA TYR A 127 13.96 4.00 2.19
C TYR A 127 13.08 2.76 1.99
N GLN A 128 12.55 2.54 0.79
CA GLN A 128 11.74 1.35 0.50
C GLN A 128 12.57 0.06 0.66
N VAL A 129 13.83 0.06 0.22
CA VAL A 129 14.75 -1.07 0.43
C VAL A 129 14.99 -1.29 1.93
N SER A 130 15.19 -0.22 2.72
CA SER A 130 15.37 -0.34 4.16
C SER A 130 14.14 -0.91 4.87
N LEU A 131 12.92 -0.61 4.40
CA LEU A 131 11.70 -1.22 4.92
C LEU A 131 11.65 -2.74 4.68
N ILE A 132 12.12 -3.20 3.51
CA ILE A 132 12.19 -4.64 3.20
C ILE A 132 13.24 -5.31 4.09
N GLN A 133 14.39 -4.69 4.27
CA GLN A 133 15.43 -5.21 5.18
C GLN A 133 14.91 -5.30 6.61
N ALA A 134 14.27 -4.25 7.11
CA ALA A 134 13.66 -4.26 8.44
C ALA A 134 12.54 -5.30 8.59
N LEU A 135 11.78 -5.58 7.52
CA LEU A 135 10.81 -6.67 7.52
C LEU A 135 11.49 -8.04 7.62
N HIS A 136 12.61 -8.25 6.92
CA HIS A 136 13.39 -9.48 7.03
C HIS A 136 13.93 -9.69 8.44
N GLU A 137 14.46 -8.63 9.07
CA GLU A 137 14.95 -8.68 10.46
C GLU A 137 13.81 -9.01 11.43
N LEU A 138 12.63 -8.40 11.27
CA LEU A 138 11.46 -8.73 12.07
C LEU A 138 11.05 -10.21 11.92
N LEU A 139 11.05 -10.74 10.69
CA LEU A 139 10.67 -12.14 10.45
C LEU A 139 11.70 -13.12 11.01
N ASP A 140 13.00 -12.78 10.96
CA ASP A 140 14.07 -13.55 11.61
C ASP A 140 13.89 -13.58 13.14
N ASP A 141 13.64 -12.44 13.75
CA ASP A 141 13.31 -12.30 15.17
C ASP A 141 12.06 -13.13 15.58
N LEU A 142 11.14 -13.32 14.65
CA LEU A 142 9.95 -14.15 14.83
C LEU A 142 10.20 -15.63 14.52
N LEU A 143 11.44 -16.02 14.27
CA LEU A 143 11.88 -17.39 13.98
C LEU A 143 11.31 -17.96 12.69
N VAL A 144 11.07 -17.11 11.70
CA VAL A 144 10.65 -17.52 10.36
C VAL A 144 11.91 -17.97 9.60
N ASP A 145 12.00 -19.25 9.29
CA ASP A 145 13.02 -19.79 8.40
C ASP A 145 12.62 -19.54 6.92
N ASN A 146 13.61 -19.50 6.01
CA ASN A 146 13.38 -19.27 4.58
C ASN A 146 12.47 -18.05 4.31
N ILE A 147 12.86 -16.89 4.84
CA ILE A 147 12.07 -15.65 4.84
C ILE A 147 11.56 -15.27 3.44
N ASP A 148 12.39 -15.41 2.41
CA ASP A 148 11.98 -15.11 1.03
C ASP A 148 10.82 -16.00 0.57
N ASP A 149 10.89 -17.31 0.86
CA ASP A 149 9.81 -18.25 0.54
C ASP A 149 8.54 -17.91 1.34
N PHE A 150 8.69 -17.52 2.60
CA PHE A 150 7.57 -17.05 3.42
C PHE A 150 6.91 -15.81 2.81
N ILE A 151 7.68 -14.77 2.48
CA ILE A 151 7.17 -13.52 1.89
C ILE A 151 6.42 -13.82 0.57
N LEU A 152 6.97 -14.69 -0.28
CA LEU A 152 6.36 -15.04 -1.56
C LEU A 152 5.10 -15.90 -1.42
N SER A 153 4.99 -16.70 -0.37
CA SER A 153 3.89 -17.65 -0.16
C SER A 153 2.81 -17.13 0.78
N SER A 154 3.10 -16.17 1.67
CA SER A 154 2.13 -15.65 2.63
C SER A 154 0.97 -14.92 1.92
N PRO A 155 -0.27 -15.37 2.10
CA PRO A 155 -1.44 -14.66 1.57
C PRO A 155 -1.61 -13.26 2.16
N ALA A 156 -1.17 -13.05 3.41
CA ALA A 156 -1.29 -11.79 4.11
C ALA A 156 -0.35 -10.72 3.54
N LEU A 157 0.90 -11.09 3.24
CA LEU A 157 1.85 -10.15 2.67
C LEU A 157 1.47 -9.83 1.23
N GLY A 158 0.95 -8.63 1.00
CA GLY A 158 0.62 -8.15 -0.35
C GLY A 158 1.85 -7.94 -1.25
N PHE A 159 3.04 -8.19 -0.72
CA PHE A 159 4.32 -8.02 -1.39
C PHE A 159 4.70 -9.27 -2.18
N ARG A 160 4.11 -9.41 -3.37
CA ARG A 160 4.38 -10.55 -4.25
C ARG A 160 5.24 -10.22 -5.47
N SER A 161 5.70 -8.98 -5.57
CA SER A 161 6.54 -8.56 -6.68
C SER A 161 7.97 -8.40 -6.19
N PRO A 162 8.96 -9.05 -6.82
CA PRO A 162 10.36 -8.88 -6.46
C PRO A 162 10.89 -7.48 -6.81
N ARG A 163 10.07 -6.67 -7.49
CA ARG A 163 10.44 -5.32 -7.90
C ARG A 163 9.34 -4.34 -7.49
N TRP A 164 9.68 -3.43 -6.59
CA TRP A 164 8.80 -2.34 -6.23
C TRP A 164 8.62 -1.39 -7.42
N LEU A 165 7.37 -1.07 -7.73
CA LEU A 165 6.99 -0.10 -8.73
C LEU A 165 6.32 1.09 -8.03
N PRO A 166 6.97 2.28 -7.99
CA PRO A 166 6.34 3.47 -7.42
C PRO A 166 5.10 3.85 -8.20
N HIS A 167 3.94 3.85 -7.54
CA HIS A 167 2.70 4.21 -8.21
C HIS A 167 1.65 4.79 -7.27
N VAL A 168 0.74 5.57 -7.83
CA VAL A 168 -0.46 6.07 -7.13
C VAL A 168 -1.70 5.55 -7.84
N ALA A 169 -2.49 4.72 -7.19
CA ALA A 169 -3.74 4.20 -7.74
C ALA A 169 -4.82 5.30 -7.76
N ILE A 170 -5.22 5.76 -8.95
CA ILE A 170 -6.09 6.93 -9.14
C ILE A 170 -7.54 6.60 -9.52
N GLY A 171 -7.83 5.37 -9.93
CA GLY A 171 -9.20 5.06 -10.29
C GLY A 171 -9.39 3.76 -11.05
N ARG A 172 -10.52 3.66 -11.73
CA ARG A 172 -10.82 2.53 -12.63
C ARG A 172 -10.52 2.92 -14.06
N PRO A 173 -9.93 2.04 -14.89
CA PRO A 173 -9.69 2.33 -16.29
C PRO A 173 -11.01 2.62 -17.02
N MET A 174 -10.95 3.47 -18.04
CA MET A 174 -12.10 3.78 -18.89
C MET A 174 -12.48 2.57 -19.72
N ASP A 175 -11.48 1.91 -20.30
CA ASP A 175 -11.61 0.72 -21.14
C ASP A 175 -10.73 -0.42 -20.62
N ARG A 176 -10.94 -1.63 -21.15
CA ARG A 176 -10.10 -2.80 -20.88
C ARG A 176 -8.72 -2.73 -21.53
N GLU A 177 -8.44 -1.70 -22.29
CA GLU A 177 -7.12 -1.45 -22.85
C GLU A 177 -6.12 -1.17 -21.72
N ARG A 178 -5.01 -1.89 -21.77
CA ARG A 178 -4.10 -2.02 -20.63
C ARG A 178 -2.89 -1.12 -20.73
N GLY A 179 -2.99 0.10 -21.25
CA GLY A 179 -1.84 1.03 -21.26
C GLY A 179 -0.45 0.40 -21.42
N PRO A 180 0.62 1.06 -21.15
CA PRO A 180 0.69 2.41 -20.56
C PRO A 180 0.22 3.51 -21.51
N TRP A 181 -0.29 4.58 -20.94
CA TRP A 181 -0.65 5.81 -21.69
C TRP A 181 0.27 6.94 -21.27
N GLU A 182 0.91 7.56 -22.23
CA GLU A 182 1.69 8.77 -21.99
C GLU A 182 0.75 9.94 -21.66
N ILE A 183 1.13 10.71 -20.65
CA ILE A 183 0.45 11.93 -20.23
C ILE A 183 1.43 13.10 -20.23
N SER A 184 0.91 14.33 -20.23
CA SER A 184 1.76 15.50 -19.98
C SER A 184 2.47 15.35 -18.64
N PRO A 185 3.75 15.77 -18.52
CA PRO A 185 4.49 15.70 -17.27
C PRO A 185 3.71 16.34 -16.12
N LEU A 186 3.49 15.59 -15.06
CA LEU A 186 2.66 15.98 -13.93
C LEU A 186 3.50 15.95 -12.65
N PRO A 187 3.89 17.12 -12.09
CA PRO A 187 4.57 17.18 -10.81
C PRO A 187 3.66 16.69 -9.68
N LEU A 188 4.25 16.02 -8.71
CA LEU A 188 3.54 15.39 -7.60
C LEU A 188 4.24 15.76 -6.28
N GLU A 189 3.46 16.17 -5.27
CA GLU A 189 3.97 16.44 -3.93
C GLU A 189 3.46 15.40 -2.95
N PHE A 190 4.38 14.75 -2.26
CA PHE A 190 4.10 13.72 -1.26
C PHE A 190 4.38 14.23 0.14
N GLY A 191 3.54 13.86 1.10
CA GLY A 191 3.78 14.07 2.51
C GLY A 191 4.73 13.04 3.11
N ALA A 192 5.05 13.21 4.39
CA ALA A 192 5.86 12.25 5.14
C ALA A 192 5.17 10.88 5.22
N SER A 193 5.97 9.83 5.37
CA SER A 193 5.45 8.47 5.51
C SER A 193 4.58 8.33 6.77
N ARG A 194 3.59 7.45 6.66
CA ARG A 194 2.70 7.11 7.77
C ARG A 194 2.28 5.65 7.70
N ILE A 195 1.84 5.14 8.83
CA ILE A 195 1.27 3.79 8.93
C ILE A 195 -0.24 3.91 8.85
N ARG A 196 -0.83 3.34 7.81
CA ARG A 196 -2.27 3.27 7.66
C ARG A 196 -2.82 2.05 8.40
N ASN A 197 -3.97 2.23 9.05
CA ASN A 197 -4.67 1.22 9.84
C ASN A 197 -3.86 0.67 11.02
N ARG A 198 -2.91 1.45 11.57
CA ARG A 198 -2.13 1.11 12.78
C ARG A 198 -3.02 0.71 13.96
N GLN A 199 -4.21 1.31 14.06
CA GLN A 199 -5.18 1.05 15.12
C GLN A 199 -5.78 -0.37 15.10
N THR A 200 -5.58 -1.15 14.04
CA THR A 200 -5.98 -2.57 14.00
C THR A 200 -5.00 -3.49 14.72
N LEU A 201 -3.86 -2.96 15.12
CA LEU A 201 -2.84 -3.66 15.90
C LEU A 201 -2.96 -3.29 17.39
N PRO A 202 -2.52 -4.16 18.32
CA PRO A 202 -2.47 -3.82 19.74
C PRO A 202 -1.57 -2.60 19.97
N PRO A 203 -1.77 -1.85 21.09
CA PRO A 203 -0.84 -0.82 21.48
C PRO A 203 0.53 -1.43 21.75
N ALA A 204 1.60 -0.67 21.44
CA ALA A 204 2.95 -1.09 21.82
C ALA A 204 3.04 -1.25 23.34
N PRO A 205 3.81 -2.23 23.86
CA PRO A 205 4.01 -2.36 25.29
C PRO A 205 4.63 -1.05 25.82
N THR A 206 3.95 -0.43 26.76
CA THR A 206 4.52 0.69 27.54
C THR A 206 5.68 0.13 28.36
N GLY A 207 6.93 0.45 27.94
CA GLY A 207 8.14 0.12 28.64
C GLY A 207 8.21 0.73 30.06
#